data_2a029b4babaa9421078e2889f3cacc4a
#
_entry.id   2a029b4babaa9421078e2889f3cacc4a
#
_cell.length_a   1.000
_cell.length_b   1.000
_cell.length_c   1.000
_cell.angle_alpha   90.00
_cell.angle_beta   90.00
_cell.angle_gamma   90.00
#
_symmetry.space_group_name_H-M   'P 1'
#
loop_
_entity.id
_entity.type
_entity.pdbx_description
1 polymer ?
#
loop_
_entity_poly.entity_id
_entity_poly.type
_entity_poly.pdbx_seq_one_letter_code
_entity_poly.pdbx_strand_id
1 'polypeptide(L)'
;FHSFIAKPFYIPSESMMPNLLVGDRLIVSKYPYGWNWSSISFHLAPRGHWRIFGSTPDYGDIVIPVHPQRDEDYIKRVVARPGDRFEVRNGQIILNGKPVPQVVEPPVDIPIDLNSTCNDYPEMKTTLPSGERVCEMPILRETLPNGATYRIIDHLDQELDNYPEITIPEGHVFVMGDNRDHSADSRASVDALGLGGPIPLENIGGRAEFITFSLDGTTNWNPISWFTSLRDGRAFTTLRPPLVDTPAGQNAPRD
;
A
#
# COMPACT_ATOMS: atom_id res chain seq x y z
N PHE A 1 -13.28 18.47 21.36
CA PHE A 1 -13.90 17.27 20.75
C PHE A 1 -13.12 16.96 19.48
N HIS A 2 -12.06 16.13 19.58
CA HIS A 2 -11.40 15.60 18.41
C HIS A 2 -12.23 14.43 17.89
N SER A 3 -13.00 14.68 16.85
CA SER A 3 -13.72 13.64 16.13
C SER A 3 -12.71 12.78 15.38
N PHE A 4 -12.32 11.65 15.97
CA PHE A 4 -11.66 10.57 15.27
C PHE A 4 -12.65 10.01 14.25
N ILE A 5 -12.61 10.49 13.02
CA ILE A 5 -13.39 9.85 11.97
C ILE A 5 -12.51 8.73 11.41
N ALA A 6 -12.65 7.57 12.02
CA ALA A 6 -12.13 6.32 11.49
C ALA A 6 -13.16 5.75 10.51
N LYS A 7 -12.73 5.44 9.28
CA LYS A 7 -13.55 4.77 8.26
C LYS A 7 -13.11 3.33 8.11
N PRO A 8 -14.03 2.35 8.19
CA PRO A 8 -13.70 0.99 7.80
C PRO A 8 -13.43 0.94 6.29
N PHE A 9 -12.40 0.21 5.90
CA PHE A 9 -12.00 0.01 4.52
C PHE A 9 -11.84 -1.48 4.24
N TYR A 10 -12.23 -1.92 3.05
CA TYR A 10 -12.11 -3.30 2.59
C TYR A 10 -11.03 -3.38 1.51
N ILE A 11 -10.21 -4.44 1.54
CA ILE A 11 -9.17 -4.70 0.53
C ILE A 11 -9.76 -5.57 -0.58
N PRO A 12 -9.97 -5.01 -1.80
CA PRO A 12 -10.57 -5.74 -2.90
C PRO A 12 -9.55 -6.38 -3.86
N SER A 13 -8.26 -6.08 -3.72
CA SER A 13 -7.22 -6.46 -4.69
C SER A 13 -5.93 -6.91 -4.04
N GLU A 14 -5.08 -7.58 -4.84
CA GLU A 14 -3.79 -8.13 -4.41
C GLU A 14 -2.63 -7.13 -4.46
N SER A 15 -2.89 -5.85 -4.80
CA SER A 15 -1.84 -4.85 -5.05
C SER A 15 -0.95 -4.52 -3.84
N MET A 16 -1.37 -4.87 -2.63
CA MET A 16 -0.63 -4.65 -1.38
C MET A 16 -0.15 -5.94 -0.71
N MET A 17 -0.21 -7.08 -1.42
CA MET A 17 0.42 -8.31 -0.95
C MET A 17 1.94 -8.11 -0.80
N PRO A 18 2.60 -8.75 0.17
CA PRO A 18 2.07 -9.69 1.14
C PRO A 18 1.49 -9.03 2.42
N ASN A 19 1.58 -7.70 2.54
CA ASN A 19 1.22 -6.99 3.77
C ASN A 19 -0.30 -6.90 3.97
N LEU A 20 -1.06 -6.70 2.88
CA LEU A 20 -2.52 -6.73 2.88
C LEU A 20 -3.02 -7.79 1.91
N LEU A 21 -4.02 -8.56 2.33
CA LEU A 21 -4.66 -9.60 1.54
C LEU A 21 -6.08 -9.20 1.17
N VAL A 22 -6.58 -9.70 0.04
CA VAL A 22 -8.00 -9.56 -0.31
C VAL A 22 -8.86 -10.15 0.82
N GLY A 23 -9.84 -9.39 1.29
CA GLY A 23 -10.66 -9.76 2.44
C GLY A 23 -10.27 -9.10 3.75
N ASP A 24 -9.10 -8.44 3.82
CA ASP A 24 -8.73 -7.63 4.99
C ASP A 24 -9.69 -6.45 5.15
N ARG A 25 -10.08 -6.23 6.40
CA ARG A 25 -10.83 -5.06 6.84
C ARG A 25 -9.93 -4.22 7.72
N LEU A 26 -9.81 -2.94 7.44
CA LEU A 26 -8.89 -2.05 8.14
C LEU A 26 -9.57 -0.76 8.57
N ILE A 27 -8.95 -0.10 9.53
CA ILE A 27 -9.32 1.25 9.96
C ILE A 27 -8.41 2.25 9.29
N VAL A 28 -9.03 3.25 8.66
CA VAL A 28 -8.37 4.38 8.02
C VAL A 28 -8.63 5.63 8.85
N SER A 29 -7.57 6.27 9.30
CA SER A 29 -7.61 7.54 10.00
C SER A 29 -7.54 8.67 8.98
N LYS A 30 -8.48 9.60 9.04
CA LYS A 30 -8.54 10.76 8.14
C LYS A 30 -7.75 11.96 8.66
N TYR A 31 -7.51 12.01 9.96
CA TYR A 31 -6.89 13.12 10.68
C TYR A 31 -5.42 13.41 10.33
N PRO A 32 -4.53 12.42 10.09
CA PRO A 32 -3.10 12.70 9.95
C PRO A 32 -2.74 13.70 8.86
N TYR A 33 -3.52 13.72 7.79
CA TYR A 33 -3.22 14.53 6.59
C TYR A 33 -4.14 15.75 6.43
N GLY A 34 -4.99 16.03 7.43
CA GLY A 34 -5.96 17.13 7.40
C GLY A 34 -7.22 16.81 6.61
N TRP A 35 -8.10 17.80 6.54
CA TRP A 35 -9.38 17.67 5.85
C TRP A 35 -9.27 18.18 4.41
N ASN A 36 -9.76 17.41 3.47
CA ASN A 36 -9.87 17.77 2.07
C ASN A 36 -11.15 17.14 1.47
N TRP A 37 -11.43 17.35 0.19
CA TRP A 37 -12.63 16.82 -0.45
C TRP A 37 -12.71 15.29 -0.38
N SER A 38 -11.58 14.59 -0.50
CA SER A 38 -11.51 13.11 -0.45
C SER A 38 -11.66 12.54 0.97
N SER A 39 -11.52 13.38 2.00
CA SER A 39 -11.73 12.98 3.39
C SER A 39 -13.22 12.84 3.75
N ILE A 40 -14.12 13.41 2.95
CA ILE A 40 -15.56 13.30 3.18
C ILE A 40 -16.06 11.96 2.67
N SER A 41 -16.76 11.22 3.53
CA SER A 41 -17.30 9.90 3.19
C SER A 41 -18.24 9.98 1.99
N PHE A 42 -18.17 8.98 1.13
CA PHE A 42 -18.97 8.86 -0.11
C PHE A 42 -18.72 9.96 -1.15
N HIS A 43 -17.55 10.64 -1.10
CA HIS A 43 -17.20 11.70 -2.06
C HIS A 43 -18.30 12.75 -2.28
N LEU A 44 -19.05 13.08 -1.21
CA LEU A 44 -20.17 14.03 -1.27
C LEU A 44 -19.72 15.49 -1.46
N ALA A 45 -18.43 15.79 -1.22
CA ALA A 45 -17.90 17.11 -1.50
C ALA A 45 -17.43 17.21 -2.95
N PRO A 46 -17.61 18.40 -3.58
CA PRO A 46 -17.02 18.65 -4.89
C PRO A 46 -15.51 18.46 -4.89
N ARG A 47 -14.95 17.85 -5.94
CA ARG A 47 -13.49 17.77 -6.12
C ARG A 47 -12.92 19.18 -6.13
N GLY A 48 -11.81 19.39 -5.41
CA GLY A 48 -11.18 20.70 -5.30
C GLY A 48 -9.81 20.63 -4.64
N HIS A 49 -9.06 21.71 -4.78
CA HIS A 49 -7.68 21.85 -4.26
C HIS A 49 -7.65 22.44 -2.84
N TRP A 50 -8.70 22.24 -2.03
CA TRP A 50 -8.72 22.74 -0.68
C TRP A 50 -8.22 21.70 0.32
N ARG A 51 -7.45 22.16 1.30
CA ARG A 51 -6.92 21.36 2.40
C ARG A 51 -6.83 22.21 3.66
N ILE A 52 -7.30 21.68 4.77
CA ILE A 52 -7.29 22.36 6.07
C ILE A 52 -6.47 21.52 7.04
N PHE A 53 -5.46 22.12 7.67
CA PHE A 53 -4.63 21.51 8.71
C PHE A 53 -4.10 20.13 8.35
N GLY A 54 -3.13 20.05 7.46
CA GLY A 54 -2.60 18.76 7.06
C GLY A 54 -1.09 18.66 7.15
N SER A 55 -0.59 17.53 7.66
CA SER A 55 0.80 17.12 7.48
C SER A 55 0.98 16.37 6.18
N THR A 56 2.19 16.36 5.64
CA THR A 56 2.56 15.51 4.51
C THR A 56 2.71 14.07 5.00
N PRO A 57 2.18 13.07 4.27
CA PRO A 57 2.47 11.66 4.56
C PRO A 57 3.96 11.39 4.64
N ASP A 58 4.36 10.48 5.51
CA ASP A 58 5.75 10.10 5.65
C ASP A 58 6.07 8.89 4.74
N TYR A 59 7.37 8.66 4.50
CA TYR A 59 7.81 7.45 3.81
C TYR A 59 7.27 6.20 4.50
N GLY A 60 6.73 5.29 3.73
CA GLY A 60 6.20 4.03 4.21
C GLY A 60 4.76 4.06 4.70
N ASP A 61 4.13 5.23 4.86
CA ASP A 61 2.70 5.33 5.19
C ASP A 61 1.85 4.63 4.12
N ILE A 62 0.91 3.80 4.55
CA ILE A 62 -0.12 3.24 3.65
C ILE A 62 -1.28 4.23 3.62
N VAL A 63 -1.57 4.74 2.43
CA VAL A 63 -2.55 5.81 2.21
C VAL A 63 -3.66 5.36 1.28
N ILE A 64 -4.78 6.09 1.31
CA ILE A 64 -5.94 5.87 0.46
C ILE A 64 -6.04 7.00 -0.57
N PRO A 65 -5.36 6.90 -1.73
CA PRO A 65 -5.54 7.84 -2.82
C PRO A 65 -6.85 7.58 -3.56
N VAL A 66 -7.50 8.66 -4.00
CA VAL A 66 -8.63 8.60 -4.92
C VAL A 66 -8.12 8.65 -6.35
N HIS A 67 -8.62 7.76 -7.20
CA HIS A 67 -8.25 7.75 -8.62
C HIS A 67 -8.61 9.08 -9.31
N PRO A 68 -7.72 9.67 -10.16
CA PRO A 68 -7.92 11.02 -10.70
C PRO A 68 -9.18 11.20 -11.55
N GLN A 69 -9.64 10.16 -12.24
CA GLN A 69 -10.79 10.20 -13.14
C GLN A 69 -11.99 9.37 -12.71
N ARG A 70 -11.84 8.56 -11.64
CA ARG A 70 -12.86 7.65 -11.15
C ARG A 70 -13.09 7.91 -9.67
N ASP A 71 -14.30 7.69 -9.18
CA ASP A 71 -14.60 7.78 -7.74
C ASP A 71 -14.28 6.44 -7.05
N GLU A 72 -13.04 5.98 -7.25
CA GLU A 72 -12.51 4.75 -6.69
C GLU A 72 -11.37 5.06 -5.71
N ASP A 73 -11.48 4.52 -4.52
CA ASP A 73 -10.43 4.56 -3.51
C ASP A 73 -9.41 3.43 -3.81
N TYR A 74 -8.14 3.80 -3.93
CA TYR A 74 -7.03 2.87 -4.01
C TYR A 74 -6.36 2.77 -2.64
N ILE A 75 -5.51 1.75 -2.46
CA ILE A 75 -4.63 1.64 -1.31
C ILE A 75 -3.21 1.43 -1.79
N LYS A 76 -2.29 2.27 -1.35
CA LYS A 76 -0.90 2.28 -1.80
C LYS A 76 0.03 2.77 -0.68
N ARG A 77 1.31 2.51 -0.85
CA ARG A 77 2.37 2.98 0.06
C ARG A 77 3.08 4.20 -0.49
N VAL A 78 3.34 5.18 0.37
CA VAL A 78 4.14 6.37 0.04
C VAL A 78 5.61 5.98 -0.05
N VAL A 79 6.22 6.19 -1.22
CA VAL A 79 7.63 5.87 -1.48
C VAL A 79 8.48 7.09 -1.81
N ALA A 80 7.86 8.22 -2.18
CA ALA A 80 8.56 9.49 -2.34
C ALA A 80 7.70 10.67 -1.88
N ARG A 81 8.36 11.73 -1.41
CA ARG A 81 7.78 12.94 -0.80
C ARG A 81 8.06 14.18 -1.65
N PRO A 82 7.39 15.31 -1.38
CA PRO A 82 7.64 16.55 -2.12
C PRO A 82 9.12 16.91 -2.14
N GLY A 83 9.62 17.28 -3.31
CA GLY A 83 11.01 17.67 -3.54
C GLY A 83 11.99 16.51 -3.76
N ASP A 84 11.59 15.26 -3.59
CA ASP A 84 12.45 14.12 -3.89
C ASP A 84 12.65 13.95 -5.40
N ARG A 85 13.87 13.55 -5.79
CA ARG A 85 14.14 12.97 -7.11
C ARG A 85 13.88 11.47 -7.02
N PHE A 86 12.95 11.00 -7.82
CA PHE A 86 12.46 9.62 -7.81
C PHE A 86 12.65 8.97 -9.17
N GLU A 87 13.16 7.76 -9.18
CA GLU A 87 13.32 6.90 -10.35
C GLU A 87 13.08 5.44 -9.94
N VAL A 88 12.59 4.61 -10.84
CA VAL A 88 12.65 3.14 -10.68
C VAL A 88 13.50 2.56 -11.80
N ARG A 89 14.44 1.71 -11.46
CA ARG A 89 15.33 1.04 -12.41
C ARG A 89 15.41 -0.45 -12.08
N ASN A 90 14.94 -1.28 -13.00
CA ASN A 90 14.88 -2.74 -12.82
C ASN A 90 14.23 -3.12 -11.47
N GLY A 91 13.06 -2.56 -11.16
CA GLY A 91 12.32 -2.80 -9.92
C GLY A 91 12.87 -2.09 -8.67
N GLN A 92 14.08 -1.54 -8.72
CA GLN A 92 14.67 -0.85 -7.57
C GLN A 92 14.38 0.66 -7.61
N ILE A 93 13.88 1.19 -6.51
CA ILE A 93 13.71 2.63 -6.33
C ILE A 93 15.07 3.30 -6.15
N ILE A 94 15.29 4.37 -6.91
CA ILE A 94 16.41 5.29 -6.75
C ILE A 94 15.85 6.60 -6.22
N LEU A 95 16.19 6.95 -4.99
CA LEU A 95 15.66 8.12 -4.32
C LEU A 95 16.79 9.11 -4.03
N ASN A 96 16.68 10.33 -4.59
CA ASN A 96 17.71 11.36 -4.48
C ASN A 96 19.11 10.87 -4.94
N GLY A 97 19.13 10.05 -5.99
CA GLY A 97 20.35 9.48 -6.57
C GLY A 97 20.93 8.29 -5.80
N LYS A 98 20.25 7.80 -4.76
CA LYS A 98 20.67 6.63 -3.98
C LYS A 98 19.69 5.48 -4.15
N PRO A 99 20.14 4.25 -4.42
CA PRO A 99 19.27 3.10 -4.44
C PRO A 99 18.69 2.83 -3.04
N VAL A 100 17.39 2.61 -2.99
CA VAL A 100 16.68 2.17 -1.78
C VAL A 100 17.07 0.71 -1.52
N PRO A 101 17.59 0.38 -0.32
CA PRO A 101 18.01 -0.98 0.00
C PRO A 101 16.88 -2.00 -0.16
N GLN A 102 17.18 -3.08 -0.87
CA GLN A 102 16.33 -4.25 -1.01
C GLN A 102 17.11 -5.49 -0.57
N VAL A 103 16.55 -6.31 0.30
CA VAL A 103 17.16 -7.54 0.82
C VAL A 103 16.22 -8.70 0.58
N VAL A 104 16.74 -9.79 0.02
CA VAL A 104 15.99 -11.03 -0.16
C VAL A 104 15.67 -11.63 1.21
N GLU A 105 14.40 -11.94 1.44
CA GLU A 105 13.94 -12.66 2.62
C GLU A 105 13.43 -14.06 2.25
N PRO A 106 13.27 -14.95 3.24
CA PRO A 106 12.58 -16.22 3.02
C PRO A 106 11.18 -15.98 2.43
N PRO A 107 10.71 -16.84 1.53
CA PRO A 107 9.35 -16.75 0.98
C PRO A 107 8.30 -16.72 2.07
N VAL A 108 7.16 -16.13 1.77
CA VAL A 108 5.99 -16.08 2.66
C VAL A 108 4.88 -16.96 2.11
N ASP A 109 4.37 -17.83 2.96
CA ASP A 109 3.22 -18.68 2.67
C ASP A 109 1.92 -17.88 2.84
N ILE A 110 1.26 -17.58 1.73
CA ILE A 110 -0.04 -16.92 1.73
C ILE A 110 -1.11 -17.99 1.57
N PRO A 111 -2.07 -18.16 2.52
CA PRO A 111 -3.12 -19.14 2.41
C PRO A 111 -3.93 -18.98 1.11
N ILE A 112 -4.18 -20.09 0.41
CA ILE A 112 -5.06 -20.11 -0.78
C ILE A 112 -6.49 -20.34 -0.31
N ASP A 113 -7.33 -19.34 -0.55
CA ASP A 113 -8.76 -19.37 -0.25
C ASP A 113 -9.59 -18.72 -1.37
N LEU A 114 -10.88 -18.47 -1.14
CA LEU A 114 -11.76 -17.88 -2.16
C LEU A 114 -11.41 -16.41 -2.48
N ASN A 115 -10.81 -15.69 -1.53
CA ASN A 115 -10.38 -14.32 -1.71
C ASN A 115 -8.94 -14.22 -2.25
N SER A 116 -8.10 -15.22 -1.99
CA SER A 116 -6.69 -15.28 -2.39
C SER A 116 -6.40 -16.58 -3.12
N THR A 117 -6.55 -16.55 -4.43
CA THR A 117 -6.54 -17.78 -5.26
C THR A 117 -5.16 -18.18 -5.78
N CYS A 118 -4.18 -17.28 -5.72
CA CYS A 118 -2.83 -17.47 -6.30
C CYS A 118 -2.86 -17.83 -7.81
N ASN A 119 -3.88 -17.37 -8.54
CA ASN A 119 -4.03 -17.73 -9.96
C ASN A 119 -3.04 -16.98 -10.86
N ASP A 120 -2.58 -15.80 -10.42
CA ASP A 120 -1.60 -15.00 -11.14
C ASP A 120 -0.15 -15.53 -10.96
N TYR A 121 0.03 -16.46 -10.01
CA TYR A 121 1.31 -17.11 -9.72
C TYR A 121 1.12 -18.64 -9.57
N PRO A 122 0.68 -19.35 -10.64
CA PRO A 122 0.35 -20.77 -10.54
C PRO A 122 1.53 -21.65 -10.13
N GLU A 123 2.76 -21.24 -10.47
CA GLU A 123 4.01 -21.94 -10.13
C GLU A 123 4.38 -21.79 -8.64
N MET A 124 3.82 -20.81 -7.94
CA MET A 124 4.05 -20.58 -6.51
C MET A 124 3.08 -21.37 -5.62
N LYS A 125 2.13 -22.11 -6.23
CA LYS A 125 1.19 -22.95 -5.47
C LYS A 125 1.91 -24.16 -4.90
N THR A 126 1.83 -24.32 -3.59
CA THR A 126 2.38 -25.50 -2.88
C THR A 126 1.44 -26.00 -1.80
N THR A 127 1.73 -27.18 -1.27
CA THR A 127 1.00 -27.76 -0.14
C THR A 127 1.96 -28.01 1.00
N LEU A 128 1.68 -27.44 2.14
CA LEU A 128 2.47 -27.62 3.34
C LEU A 128 2.32 -29.05 3.90
N PRO A 129 3.26 -29.51 4.76
CA PRO A 129 3.14 -30.79 5.45
C PRO A 129 1.87 -30.95 6.26
N SER A 130 1.24 -29.83 6.69
CA SER A 130 -0.07 -29.80 7.35
C SER A 130 -1.23 -30.17 6.43
N GLY A 131 -1.03 -30.19 5.10
CA GLY A 131 -2.08 -30.33 4.10
C GLY A 131 -2.70 -29.01 3.63
N GLU A 132 -2.29 -27.89 4.22
CA GLU A 132 -2.75 -26.55 3.81
C GLU A 132 -2.15 -26.16 2.46
N ARG A 133 -2.99 -25.61 1.59
CA ARG A 133 -2.54 -25.06 0.29
C ARG A 133 -2.18 -23.61 0.44
N VAL A 134 -0.98 -23.25 -0.01
CA VAL A 134 -0.44 -21.90 0.09
C VAL A 134 0.15 -21.44 -1.23
N CYS A 135 0.23 -20.12 -1.38
CA CYS A 135 1.01 -19.42 -2.39
C CYS A 135 2.34 -19.03 -1.75
N GLU A 136 3.43 -19.70 -2.10
CA GLU A 136 4.78 -19.41 -1.55
C GLU A 136 5.39 -18.26 -2.35
N MET A 137 5.24 -17.02 -1.84
CA MET A 137 5.65 -15.83 -2.55
C MET A 137 7.09 -15.42 -2.21
N PRO A 138 7.95 -15.18 -3.23
CA PRO A 138 9.27 -14.61 -3.02
C PRO A 138 9.15 -13.18 -2.48
N ILE A 139 10.01 -12.85 -1.51
CA ILE A 139 9.92 -11.59 -0.77
C ILE A 139 11.24 -10.83 -0.86
N LEU A 140 11.15 -9.54 -1.12
CA LEU A 140 12.18 -8.56 -0.86
C LEU A 140 11.77 -7.67 0.31
N ARG A 141 12.70 -7.33 1.18
CA ARG A 141 12.52 -6.28 2.20
C ARG A 141 13.11 -4.99 1.70
N GLU A 142 12.30 -3.96 1.59
CA GLU A 142 12.69 -2.62 1.18
C GLU A 142 12.74 -1.69 2.39
N THR A 143 13.73 -0.78 2.44
CA THR A 143 13.92 0.16 3.55
C THR A 143 14.07 1.57 3.03
N LEU A 144 13.12 2.44 3.35
CA LEU A 144 13.10 3.85 2.95
C LEU A 144 14.01 4.73 3.84
N PRO A 145 14.33 5.96 3.42
CA PRO A 145 15.31 6.80 4.12
C PRO A 145 15.01 7.12 5.57
N ASN A 146 13.74 7.11 5.99
CA ASN A 146 13.35 7.32 7.39
C ASN A 146 13.45 6.05 8.25
N GLY A 147 13.95 4.93 7.69
CA GLY A 147 14.00 3.63 8.36
C GLY A 147 12.74 2.78 8.22
N ALA A 148 11.68 3.28 7.57
CA ALA A 148 10.47 2.49 7.33
C ALA A 148 10.80 1.28 6.47
N THR A 149 10.52 0.09 6.99
CA THR A 149 10.84 -1.18 6.33
C THR A 149 9.57 -2.01 6.16
N TYR A 150 9.47 -2.69 5.01
CA TYR A 150 8.30 -3.49 4.66
C TYR A 150 8.67 -4.52 3.58
N ARG A 151 7.82 -5.52 3.42
CA ARG A 151 7.98 -6.59 2.43
C ARG A 151 7.30 -6.20 1.14
N ILE A 152 7.93 -6.57 0.01
CA ILE A 152 7.38 -6.39 -1.32
C ILE A 152 7.46 -7.69 -2.11
N ILE A 153 6.60 -7.81 -3.13
CA ILE A 153 6.67 -8.82 -4.18
C ILE A 153 7.08 -8.12 -5.47
N ASP A 154 8.17 -8.57 -6.07
CA ASP A 154 8.71 -8.06 -7.34
C ASP A 154 9.45 -9.24 -8.01
N HIS A 155 8.70 -10.07 -8.70
CA HIS A 155 9.16 -11.36 -9.25
C HIS A 155 9.18 -11.39 -10.77
N LEU A 156 8.25 -10.66 -11.40
CA LEU A 156 8.08 -10.63 -12.84
C LEU A 156 8.76 -9.41 -13.45
N ASP A 157 9.55 -9.63 -14.50
CA ASP A 157 10.09 -8.50 -15.27
C ASP A 157 8.97 -7.83 -16.09
N GLN A 158 8.74 -6.54 -15.88
CA GLN A 158 7.70 -5.79 -16.56
C GLN A 158 8.10 -4.33 -16.85
N GLU A 159 7.33 -3.68 -17.71
CA GLU A 159 7.61 -2.29 -18.14
C GLU A 159 7.63 -1.33 -16.94
N LEU A 160 6.76 -1.53 -15.95
CA LEU A 160 6.66 -0.69 -14.76
C LEU A 160 7.84 -0.80 -13.79
N ASP A 161 8.76 -1.74 -14.01
CA ASP A 161 10.03 -1.85 -13.27
C ASP A 161 11.01 -0.75 -13.66
N ASN A 162 10.68 0.03 -14.69
CA ASN A 162 11.43 1.18 -15.11
C ASN A 162 10.53 2.41 -15.18
N TYR A 163 10.84 3.42 -14.36
CA TYR A 163 10.16 4.69 -14.35
C TYR A 163 11.20 5.82 -14.41
N PRO A 164 11.06 6.78 -15.35
CA PRO A 164 12.08 7.82 -15.55
C PRO A 164 12.23 8.71 -14.32
N GLU A 165 13.44 9.28 -14.13
CA GLU A 165 13.68 10.23 -13.04
C GLU A 165 12.76 11.44 -13.16
N ILE A 166 12.05 11.74 -12.07
CA ILE A 166 11.24 12.93 -11.90
C ILE A 166 11.54 13.59 -10.56
N THR A 167 11.25 14.87 -10.44
CA THR A 167 11.17 15.55 -9.14
C THR A 167 9.72 15.59 -8.68
N ILE A 168 9.47 15.12 -7.47
CA ILE A 168 8.12 15.13 -6.89
C ILE A 168 7.72 16.57 -6.60
N PRO A 169 6.64 17.09 -7.21
CA PRO A 169 6.20 18.47 -7.01
C PRO A 169 5.82 18.74 -5.55
N GLU A 170 5.88 20.00 -5.15
CA GLU A 170 5.32 20.45 -3.88
C GLU A 170 3.85 20.08 -3.77
N GLY A 171 3.43 19.65 -2.56
CA GLY A 171 2.05 19.22 -2.34
C GLY A 171 1.68 17.87 -2.95
N HIS A 172 2.65 17.10 -3.44
CA HIS A 172 2.45 15.78 -4.05
C HIS A 172 3.29 14.71 -3.36
N VAL A 173 2.86 13.46 -3.49
CA VAL A 173 3.62 12.26 -3.10
C VAL A 173 3.57 11.23 -4.23
N PHE A 174 4.54 10.32 -4.24
CA PHE A 174 4.54 9.18 -5.15
C PHE A 174 4.23 7.91 -4.38
N VAL A 175 3.32 7.11 -4.91
CA VAL A 175 2.86 5.89 -4.22
C VAL A 175 3.02 4.67 -5.10
N MET A 176 3.34 3.54 -4.47
CA MET A 176 3.45 2.24 -5.14
C MET A 176 2.71 1.16 -4.33
N GLY A 177 2.27 0.11 -5.02
CA GLY A 177 1.80 -1.09 -4.34
C GLY A 177 2.96 -1.92 -3.81
N ASP A 178 2.72 -2.68 -2.75
CA ASP A 178 3.71 -3.61 -2.20
C ASP A 178 3.88 -4.85 -3.11
N ASN A 179 2.82 -5.25 -3.80
CA ASN A 179 2.90 -6.20 -4.91
C ASN A 179 3.23 -5.42 -6.20
N ARG A 180 4.52 -5.27 -6.48
CA ARG A 180 5.04 -4.50 -7.63
C ARG A 180 4.57 -5.03 -8.96
N ASP A 181 4.37 -6.35 -9.05
CA ASP A 181 3.93 -7.05 -10.26
C ASP A 181 2.44 -6.80 -10.57
N HIS A 182 1.61 -6.59 -9.55
CA HIS A 182 0.15 -6.47 -9.67
C HIS A 182 -0.38 -5.18 -9.04
N SER A 183 0.24 -4.05 -9.37
CA SER A 183 -0.17 -2.75 -8.85
C SER A 183 -0.33 -1.70 -9.95
N ALA A 184 -1.54 -1.27 -10.18
CA ALA A 184 -1.84 -0.04 -10.90
C ALA A 184 -1.66 1.14 -9.92
N ASP A 185 -0.51 1.80 -9.95
CA ASP A 185 -0.13 2.85 -9.00
C ASP A 185 0.42 4.10 -9.73
N SER A 186 1.23 4.91 -9.05
CA SER A 186 1.78 6.13 -9.66
C SER A 186 2.68 5.87 -10.88
N ARG A 187 3.21 4.66 -11.04
CA ARG A 187 4.03 4.30 -12.21
C ARG A 187 3.21 4.14 -13.48
N ALA A 188 1.96 3.72 -13.36
CA ALA A 188 1.09 3.45 -14.47
C ALA A 188 0.27 4.70 -14.87
N SER A 189 0.02 4.86 -16.18
CA SER A 189 -0.84 5.92 -16.68
C SER A 189 -2.29 5.77 -16.21
N VAL A 190 -3.02 6.87 -16.20
CA VAL A 190 -4.45 6.87 -15.83
C VAL A 190 -5.28 6.00 -16.79
N ASP A 191 -4.92 5.97 -18.09
CA ASP A 191 -5.58 5.11 -19.09
C ASP A 191 -5.34 3.61 -18.83
N ALA A 192 -4.23 3.26 -18.18
CA ALA A 192 -3.92 1.92 -17.72
C ALA A 192 -4.40 1.65 -16.28
N LEU A 193 -5.41 2.37 -15.82
CA LEU A 193 -5.99 2.32 -14.47
C LEU A 193 -5.00 2.71 -13.35
N GLY A 194 -3.85 3.27 -13.69
CA GLY A 194 -2.89 3.81 -12.73
C GLY A 194 -3.27 5.19 -12.23
N LEU A 195 -2.42 5.74 -11.37
CA LEU A 195 -2.63 7.06 -10.77
C LEU A 195 -1.99 8.21 -11.57
N GLY A 196 -1.18 7.88 -12.60
CA GLY A 196 -0.65 8.85 -13.56
C GLY A 196 0.47 9.74 -13.01
N GLY A 197 1.36 9.20 -12.18
CA GLY A 197 2.47 9.95 -11.60
C GLY A 197 2.22 10.41 -10.17
N PRO A 198 2.90 11.48 -9.72
CA PRO A 198 2.72 12.04 -8.38
C PRO A 198 1.27 12.44 -8.11
N ILE A 199 0.78 12.14 -6.90
CA ILE A 199 -0.61 12.44 -6.50
C ILE A 199 -0.66 13.68 -5.62
N PRO A 200 -1.61 14.61 -5.87
CA PRO A 200 -1.85 15.73 -4.99
C PRO A 200 -2.30 15.25 -3.60
N LEU A 201 -1.83 15.91 -2.55
CA LEU A 201 -2.17 15.57 -1.16
C LEU A 201 -3.66 15.68 -0.86
N GLU A 202 -4.38 16.57 -1.56
CA GLU A 202 -5.84 16.68 -1.47
C GLU A 202 -6.59 15.46 -2.02
N ASN A 203 -5.94 14.61 -2.79
CA ASN A 203 -6.52 13.35 -3.28
C ASN A 203 -6.25 12.17 -2.34
N ILE A 204 -5.67 12.39 -1.16
CA ILE A 204 -5.43 11.36 -0.15
C ILE A 204 -6.50 11.44 0.92
N GLY A 205 -7.36 10.42 0.96
CA GLY A 205 -8.49 10.34 1.89
C GLY A 205 -8.12 9.99 3.34
N GLY A 206 -6.93 9.41 3.57
CA GLY A 206 -6.48 9.04 4.89
C GLY A 206 -5.31 8.06 4.91
N ARG A 207 -4.92 7.63 6.12
CA ARG A 207 -3.87 6.65 6.37
C ARG A 207 -4.45 5.39 6.98
N ALA A 208 -4.03 4.24 6.48
CA ALA A 208 -4.37 2.95 7.06
C ALA A 208 -3.58 2.72 8.36
N GLU A 209 -4.26 2.37 9.43
CA GLU A 209 -3.66 2.26 10.77
C GLU A 209 -3.46 0.82 11.20
N PHE A 210 -4.49 -0.01 11.08
CA PHE A 210 -4.43 -1.43 11.46
C PHE A 210 -5.54 -2.25 10.79
N ILE A 211 -5.30 -3.58 10.71
CA ILE A 211 -6.30 -4.55 10.25
C ILE A 211 -7.23 -4.87 11.44
N THR A 212 -8.53 -4.75 11.25
CA THR A 212 -9.51 -5.15 12.28
C THR A 212 -9.74 -6.64 12.26
N PHE A 213 -9.99 -7.20 11.09
CA PHE A 213 -10.14 -8.64 10.85
C PHE A 213 -9.95 -8.95 9.37
N SER A 214 -9.81 -10.22 9.04
CA SER A 214 -9.59 -10.71 7.67
C SER A 214 -10.52 -11.88 7.40
N LEU A 215 -11.10 -11.92 6.19
CA LEU A 215 -12.05 -12.96 5.76
C LEU A 215 -11.49 -13.75 4.57
N ASP A 216 -11.68 -15.06 4.58
CA ASP A 216 -11.25 -16.00 3.54
C ASP A 216 -12.20 -16.12 2.33
N GLY A 217 -13.32 -15.40 2.36
CA GLY A 217 -14.34 -15.41 1.31
C GLY A 217 -15.45 -16.45 1.48
N THR A 218 -15.40 -17.30 2.51
CA THR A 218 -16.42 -18.32 2.77
C THR A 218 -17.65 -17.80 3.54
N THR A 219 -17.62 -16.52 3.94
CA THR A 219 -18.72 -15.89 4.69
C THR A 219 -20.03 -15.93 3.90
N ASN A 220 -21.12 -16.40 4.54
CA ASN A 220 -22.46 -16.46 3.98
C ASN A 220 -23.53 -16.04 5.01
N TRP A 221 -24.82 -16.25 4.71
CA TRP A 221 -25.93 -15.90 5.60
C TRP A 221 -26.01 -16.71 6.90
N ASN A 222 -25.25 -17.80 7.06
CA ASN A 222 -25.16 -18.55 8.29
C ASN A 222 -24.27 -17.80 9.30
N PRO A 223 -24.76 -17.40 10.49
CA PRO A 223 -23.96 -16.69 11.49
C PRO A 223 -22.69 -17.44 11.93
N ILE A 224 -22.67 -18.75 11.88
CA ILE A 224 -21.48 -19.55 12.21
C ILE A 224 -20.35 -19.26 11.21
N SER A 225 -20.66 -19.05 9.92
CA SER A 225 -19.67 -18.72 8.92
C SER A 225 -18.94 -17.39 9.18
N TRP A 226 -19.53 -16.49 9.93
CA TRP A 226 -18.90 -15.21 10.27
C TRP A 226 -17.68 -15.38 11.19
N PHE A 227 -17.67 -16.46 11.95
CA PHE A 227 -16.55 -16.82 12.83
C PHE A 227 -15.57 -17.79 12.17
N THR A 228 -16.09 -18.75 11.38
CA THR A 228 -15.25 -19.76 10.73
C THR A 228 -14.51 -19.25 9.50
N SER A 229 -14.93 -18.11 8.91
CA SER A 229 -14.28 -17.48 7.76
C SER A 229 -13.18 -16.49 8.17
N LEU A 230 -12.92 -16.31 9.46
CA LEU A 230 -11.84 -15.43 9.93
C LEU A 230 -10.47 -16.09 9.67
N ARG A 231 -9.57 -15.32 9.07
CA ARG A 231 -8.15 -15.71 8.98
C ARG A 231 -7.45 -15.42 10.30
N ASP A 232 -6.78 -16.42 10.82
CA ASP A 232 -6.02 -16.32 12.07
C ASP A 232 -4.80 -15.38 11.94
N GLY A 233 -4.44 -14.74 13.04
CA GLY A 233 -3.21 -13.96 13.18
C GLY A 233 -3.19 -12.61 12.46
N ARG A 234 -4.29 -12.20 11.81
CA ARG A 234 -4.34 -10.92 11.10
C ARG A 234 -5.08 -9.81 11.84
N ALA A 235 -5.91 -10.16 12.81
CA ALA A 235 -6.66 -9.16 13.56
C ALA A 235 -5.74 -8.27 14.41
N PHE A 236 -6.04 -6.97 14.44
CA PHE A 236 -5.32 -5.93 15.18
C PHE A 236 -3.84 -5.77 14.79
N THR A 237 -3.46 -6.25 13.59
CA THR A 237 -2.11 -6.05 13.06
C THR A 237 -1.94 -4.58 12.64
N THR A 238 -0.89 -3.93 13.15
CA THR A 238 -0.56 -2.56 12.77
C THR A 238 -0.11 -2.49 11.31
N LEU A 239 -0.52 -1.44 10.61
CA LEU A 239 -0.11 -1.14 9.24
C LEU A 239 0.97 -0.06 9.17
N ARG A 240 1.39 0.45 10.33
CA ARG A 240 2.55 1.31 10.41
C ARG A 240 3.82 0.49 10.20
N PRO A 241 4.68 0.87 9.26
CA PRO A 241 5.92 0.13 9.03
C PRO A 241 6.80 0.22 10.27
N PRO A 242 7.46 -0.86 10.68
CA PRO A 242 8.51 -0.78 11.67
C PRO A 242 9.64 0.12 11.14
N LEU A 243 10.27 0.87 12.06
CA LEU A 243 11.41 1.69 11.75
C LEU A 243 12.68 0.97 12.19
N VAL A 244 13.65 0.88 11.30
CA VAL A 244 14.99 0.37 11.61
C VAL A 244 15.99 1.53 11.60
N ASP A 245 17.05 1.42 12.38
CA ASP A 245 18.12 2.42 12.37
C ASP A 245 18.76 2.48 10.98
N THR A 246 18.63 3.64 10.32
CA THR A 246 19.32 3.89 9.06
C THR A 246 20.76 4.33 9.36
N PRO A 247 21.76 3.86 8.60
CA PRO A 247 23.14 4.32 8.78
C PRO A 247 23.22 5.86 8.73
N ALA A 248 23.94 6.45 9.68
CA ALA A 248 24.15 7.88 9.75
C ALA A 248 24.68 8.42 8.41
N GLY A 249 23.91 9.27 7.75
CA GLY A 249 24.23 9.83 6.41
C GLY A 249 23.07 9.88 5.44
N GLN A 250 21.95 9.19 5.74
CA GLN A 250 20.72 9.27 4.94
C GLN A 250 19.68 10.25 5.52
N ASN A 251 19.81 10.61 6.80
CA ASN A 251 18.92 11.53 7.51
C ASN A 251 19.58 12.90 7.72
N ALA A 252 19.93 13.62 6.65
CA ALA A 252 20.21 15.05 6.82
C ALA A 252 18.85 15.78 6.86
N PRO A 253 18.47 16.45 7.97
CA PRO A 253 17.34 17.36 7.95
C PRO A 253 17.62 18.43 6.91
N ARG A 254 16.67 18.69 6.05
CA ARG A 254 16.67 19.87 5.19
C ARG A 254 16.03 20.98 6.01
N ASP A 255 16.85 21.95 6.37
CA ASP A 255 16.42 23.27 6.84
C ASP A 255 15.57 23.97 5.77
#